data_5e5fc46b884d2b1bfbdaa76f424bb71a
#
_entry.id   5e5fc46b884d2b1bfbdaa76f424bb71a
#
_cell.length_a   1.000
_cell.length_b   1.000
_cell.length_c   1.000
_cell.angle_alpha   90.00
_cell.angle_beta   90.00
_cell.angle_gamma   90.00
#
_symmetry.space_group_name_H-M   'P 1'
#
loop_
_entity.id
_entity.type
_entity.pdbx_description
1 polymer ?
#
loop_
_entity_poly.entity_id
_entity_poly.type
_entity_poly.pdbx_seq_one_letter_code
_entity_poly.pdbx_strand_id
1 'polypeptide(L)'
;IVDMTNGGVDYSFEAVGNVNLMRAALECCHKGWGESTIIGVAGAGQEIGTRPLQLVTGRVWRGSAFGGVKGRSQLPGMVERYLAGEIKVDEMITHTMGLEDINKAFDLMHEGASIRSVIHFEGPLQIQLIRGRST
;
A
#
# COMPACT_ATOMS: atom_id res chain seq x y z
N ILE A 1 1.95 -9.79 -19.21
CA ILE A 1 0.95 -10.29 -18.21
C ILE A 1 -0.20 -10.96 -18.96
N VAL A 2 -0.87 -10.28 -19.88
CA VAL A 2 -2.04 -10.82 -20.59
C VAL A 2 -1.75 -12.18 -21.24
N ASP A 3 -0.60 -12.32 -21.90
CA ASP A 3 -0.19 -13.59 -22.54
C ASP A 3 0.14 -14.68 -21.51
N MET A 4 0.67 -14.29 -20.35
CA MET A 4 1.00 -15.22 -19.26
C MET A 4 -0.23 -15.76 -18.53
N THR A 5 -1.34 -15.03 -18.59
CA THR A 5 -2.56 -15.28 -17.81
C THR A 5 -3.77 -15.66 -18.67
N ASN A 6 -3.51 -16.04 -19.92
CA ASN A 6 -4.53 -16.47 -20.88
C ASN A 6 -5.69 -15.46 -20.99
N GLY A 7 -5.36 -14.19 -21.20
CA GLY A 7 -6.35 -13.13 -21.47
C GLY A 7 -6.46 -12.04 -20.40
N GLY A 8 -5.68 -12.13 -19.34
CA GLY A 8 -5.60 -11.13 -18.28
C GLY A 8 -5.75 -11.70 -16.88
N VAL A 9 -5.45 -10.88 -15.88
CA VAL A 9 -5.60 -11.23 -14.46
C VAL A 9 -7.02 -10.91 -13.96
N ASP A 10 -7.49 -11.61 -12.93
CA ASP A 10 -8.77 -11.32 -12.29
C ASP A 10 -8.70 -10.01 -11.48
N TYR A 11 -7.56 -9.79 -10.79
CA TYR A 11 -7.32 -8.61 -9.97
C TYR A 11 -5.93 -8.02 -10.23
N SER A 12 -5.87 -6.69 -10.27
CA SER A 12 -4.61 -5.94 -10.27
C SER A 12 -4.65 -4.82 -9.24
N PHE A 13 -3.47 -4.48 -8.70
CA PHE A 13 -3.33 -3.44 -7.70
C PHE A 13 -2.24 -2.46 -8.15
N GLU A 14 -2.58 -1.18 -8.19
CA GLU A 14 -1.62 -0.11 -8.43
C GLU A 14 -1.38 0.63 -7.11
N ALA A 15 -0.14 0.60 -6.62
CA ALA A 15 0.24 1.14 -5.32
C ALA A 15 1.40 2.16 -5.39
N VAL A 16 1.77 2.59 -6.61
CA VAL A 16 2.87 3.54 -6.84
C VAL A 16 2.35 4.98 -6.93
N GLY A 17 1.15 5.17 -7.51
CA GLY A 17 0.59 6.48 -7.79
C GLY A 17 1.01 7.02 -9.17
N ASN A 18 1.26 6.15 -10.13
CA ASN A 18 1.63 6.54 -11.49
C ASN A 18 0.47 6.31 -12.47
N VAL A 19 0.03 7.36 -13.14
CA VAL A 19 -1.13 7.32 -14.06
C VAL A 19 -0.98 6.33 -15.21
N ASN A 20 0.25 6.13 -15.70
CA ASN A 20 0.53 5.16 -16.75
C ASN A 20 0.43 3.72 -16.22
N LEU A 21 0.89 3.49 -14.97
CA LEU A 21 0.76 2.20 -14.31
C LEU A 21 -0.69 1.92 -13.94
N MET A 22 -1.47 2.91 -13.53
CA MET A 22 -2.92 2.77 -13.30
C MET A 22 -3.63 2.28 -14.55
N ARG A 23 -3.31 2.86 -15.71
CA ARG A 23 -3.82 2.41 -16.99
C ARG A 23 -3.38 0.99 -17.33
N ALA A 24 -2.09 0.69 -17.22
CA ALA A 24 -1.54 -0.63 -17.50
C ALA A 24 -2.14 -1.71 -16.59
N ALA A 25 -2.39 -1.37 -15.31
CA ALA A 25 -3.04 -2.24 -14.35
C ALA A 25 -4.48 -2.60 -14.77
N LEU A 26 -5.26 -1.64 -15.28
CA LEU A 26 -6.58 -1.93 -15.84
C LEU A 26 -6.48 -2.79 -17.11
N GLU A 27 -5.59 -2.40 -18.02
CA GLU A 27 -5.49 -3.04 -19.35
C GLU A 27 -4.96 -4.47 -19.28
N CYS A 28 -4.25 -4.85 -18.21
CA CYS A 28 -3.82 -6.23 -17.99
C CYS A 28 -4.90 -7.13 -17.33
N CYS A 29 -6.02 -6.57 -16.90
CA CYS A 29 -7.12 -7.34 -16.34
C CYS A 29 -7.90 -8.07 -17.42
N HIS A 30 -8.52 -9.20 -17.05
CA HIS A 30 -9.36 -10.00 -17.95
C HIS A 30 -10.61 -9.22 -18.40
N LYS A 31 -11.00 -9.37 -19.65
CA LYS A 31 -12.28 -8.86 -20.15
C LYS A 31 -13.44 -9.60 -19.46
N GLY A 32 -14.50 -8.88 -19.17
CA GLY A 32 -15.74 -9.44 -18.62
C GLY A 32 -15.87 -9.31 -17.11
N TRP A 33 -14.76 -9.47 -16.34
CA TRP A 33 -14.82 -9.46 -14.87
C TRP A 33 -13.58 -8.88 -14.15
N GLY A 34 -12.47 -8.64 -14.86
CA GLY A 34 -11.24 -8.21 -14.24
C GLY A 34 -11.35 -6.84 -13.56
N GLU A 35 -10.83 -6.73 -12.35
CA GLU A 35 -10.89 -5.54 -11.52
C GLU A 35 -9.50 -5.00 -11.21
N SER A 36 -9.30 -3.70 -11.44
CA SER A 36 -8.07 -2.99 -11.09
C SER A 36 -8.33 -2.03 -9.93
N THR A 37 -7.64 -2.20 -8.82
CA THR A 37 -7.75 -1.34 -7.64
C THR A 37 -6.60 -0.35 -7.60
N ILE A 38 -6.93 0.95 -7.59
CA ILE A 38 -5.98 2.04 -7.44
C ILE A 38 -5.82 2.35 -5.94
N ILE A 39 -4.60 2.19 -5.44
CA ILE A 39 -4.19 2.47 -4.06
C ILE A 39 -3.22 3.66 -4.04
N GLY A 40 -2.35 3.75 -5.04
CA GLY A 40 -1.35 4.79 -5.16
C GLY A 40 -1.95 6.17 -5.36
N VAL A 41 -1.27 7.20 -4.88
CA VAL A 41 -1.71 8.60 -4.98
C VAL A 41 -0.89 9.30 -6.05
N ALA A 42 -1.53 9.68 -7.15
CA ALA A 42 -0.90 10.46 -8.21
C ALA A 42 -0.72 11.92 -7.80
N GLY A 43 0.18 12.61 -8.47
CA GLY A 43 0.38 14.05 -8.26
C GLY A 43 -0.87 14.87 -8.58
N ALA A 44 -1.04 15.99 -7.89
CA ALA A 44 -2.19 16.88 -8.09
C ALA A 44 -2.32 17.31 -9.55
N GLY A 45 -3.53 17.26 -10.08
CA GLY A 45 -3.84 17.64 -11.46
C GLY A 45 -3.53 16.57 -12.52
N GLN A 46 -2.99 15.41 -12.13
CA GLN A 46 -2.82 14.30 -13.06
C GLN A 46 -4.15 13.56 -13.26
N GLU A 47 -4.39 13.16 -14.49
CA GLU A 47 -5.60 12.42 -14.88
C GLU A 47 -5.22 11.04 -15.41
N ILE A 48 -6.07 10.05 -15.12
CA ILE A 48 -5.97 8.72 -15.71
C ILE A 48 -6.85 8.65 -16.95
N GLY A 49 -6.38 7.97 -17.98
CA GLY A 49 -7.15 7.82 -19.22
C GLY A 49 -6.96 6.41 -19.81
N THR A 50 -8.06 5.87 -20.32
CA THR A 50 -8.04 4.61 -21.06
C THR A 50 -9.03 4.67 -22.23
N ARG A 51 -8.94 3.71 -23.14
CA ARG A 51 -9.93 3.59 -24.22
C ARG A 51 -11.26 3.14 -23.62
N PRO A 52 -12.41 3.76 -23.97
CA PRO A 52 -13.72 3.39 -23.44
C PRO A 52 -14.02 1.88 -23.56
N LEU A 53 -13.52 1.24 -24.63
CA LEU A 53 -13.69 -0.17 -24.86
C LEU A 53 -13.14 -1.05 -23.71
N GLN A 54 -12.14 -0.58 -22.99
CA GLN A 54 -11.58 -1.30 -21.83
C GLN A 54 -12.63 -1.48 -20.73
N LEU A 55 -13.46 -0.47 -20.52
CA LEU A 55 -14.54 -0.50 -19.52
C LEU A 55 -15.81 -1.15 -20.08
N VAL A 56 -16.19 -0.83 -21.31
CA VAL A 56 -17.36 -1.45 -21.97
C VAL A 56 -17.26 -2.96 -22.04
N THR A 57 -16.05 -3.50 -22.17
CA THR A 57 -15.80 -4.96 -22.17
C THR A 57 -15.75 -5.57 -20.77
N GLY A 58 -16.25 -4.87 -19.74
CA GLY A 58 -16.53 -5.43 -18.41
C GLY A 58 -15.39 -5.34 -17.39
N ARG A 59 -14.31 -4.64 -17.72
CA ARG A 59 -13.28 -4.34 -16.71
C ARG A 59 -13.77 -3.28 -15.74
N VAL A 60 -13.30 -3.36 -14.51
CA VAL A 60 -13.66 -2.42 -13.43
C VAL A 60 -12.42 -1.66 -12.95
N TRP A 61 -12.52 -0.33 -12.86
CA TRP A 61 -11.60 0.47 -12.07
C TRP A 61 -12.22 0.81 -10.73
N ARG A 62 -11.48 0.51 -9.66
CA ARG A 62 -11.91 0.77 -8.28
C ARG A 62 -10.86 1.62 -7.55
N GLY A 63 -11.32 2.59 -6.78
CA GLY A 63 -10.48 3.31 -5.82
C GLY A 63 -10.43 2.59 -4.46
N SER A 64 -9.38 2.87 -3.69
CA SER A 64 -9.21 2.35 -2.33
C SER A 64 -8.78 3.48 -1.40
N ALA A 65 -9.75 4.15 -0.77
CA ALA A 65 -9.48 5.14 0.27
C ALA A 65 -9.19 4.42 1.59
N PHE A 66 -7.95 4.51 2.07
CA PHE A 66 -7.49 3.83 3.30
C PHE A 66 -7.87 2.33 3.35
N GLY A 67 -7.78 1.63 2.23
CA GLY A 67 -8.17 0.23 2.13
C GLY A 67 -9.68 -0.03 2.28
N GLY A 68 -10.53 0.99 2.19
CA GLY A 68 -11.96 0.89 2.44
C GLY A 68 -12.33 0.64 3.90
N VAL A 69 -11.40 0.84 4.83
CA VAL A 69 -11.56 0.56 6.26
C VAL A 69 -12.53 1.54 6.92
N LYS A 70 -13.47 1.02 7.69
CA LYS A 70 -14.29 1.79 8.63
C LYS A 70 -13.49 1.98 9.93
N GLY A 71 -12.65 3.03 10.00
CA GLY A 71 -11.62 3.20 11.02
C GLY A 71 -12.09 2.96 12.45
N ARG A 72 -13.23 3.58 12.86
CA ARG A 72 -13.72 3.46 14.24
C ARG A 72 -14.12 2.04 14.63
N SER A 73 -14.71 1.27 13.72
CA SER A 73 -15.24 -0.07 14.01
C SER A 73 -14.27 -1.19 13.67
N GLN A 74 -13.40 -1.03 12.68
CA GLN A 74 -12.53 -2.09 12.19
C GLN A 74 -11.10 -2.00 12.68
N LEU A 75 -10.58 -0.79 12.95
CA LEU A 75 -9.20 -0.62 13.40
C LEU A 75 -8.88 -1.38 14.71
N PRO A 76 -9.75 -1.36 15.76
CA PRO A 76 -9.49 -2.15 16.95
C PRO A 76 -9.25 -3.63 16.67
N GLY A 77 -10.10 -4.25 15.86
CA GLY A 77 -9.93 -5.66 15.47
C GLY A 77 -8.66 -5.93 14.64
N MET A 78 -8.24 -4.96 13.83
CA MET A 78 -6.95 -5.07 13.11
C MET A 78 -5.77 -5.04 14.09
N VAL A 79 -5.84 -4.19 15.14
CA VAL A 79 -4.81 -4.15 16.20
C VAL A 79 -4.78 -5.47 16.97
N GLU A 80 -5.93 -6.03 17.31
CA GLU A 80 -6.00 -7.34 17.98
C GLU A 80 -5.34 -8.43 17.13
N ARG A 81 -5.60 -8.46 15.84
CA ARG A 81 -4.97 -9.40 14.91
C ARG A 81 -3.47 -9.18 14.77
N TYR A 82 -3.01 -7.92 14.79
CA TYR A 82 -1.58 -7.61 14.83
C TYR A 82 -0.95 -8.15 16.13
N LEU A 83 -1.56 -7.90 17.27
CA LEU A 83 -1.07 -8.39 18.56
C LEU A 83 -1.07 -9.93 18.66
N ALA A 84 -2.00 -10.59 17.95
CA ALA A 84 -2.03 -12.05 17.81
C ALA A 84 -0.99 -12.59 16.82
N GLY A 85 -0.23 -11.72 16.13
CA GLY A 85 0.78 -12.11 15.14
C GLY A 85 0.20 -12.53 13.77
N GLU A 86 -1.09 -12.29 13.53
CA GLU A 86 -1.74 -12.60 12.25
C GLU A 86 -1.42 -11.56 11.17
N ILE A 87 -1.15 -10.32 11.56
CA ILE A 87 -0.78 -9.21 10.67
C ILE A 87 0.66 -8.82 10.97
N LYS A 88 1.51 -8.94 9.95
CA LYS A 88 2.93 -8.61 10.03
C LYS A 88 3.14 -7.16 9.63
N VAL A 89 3.48 -6.31 10.58
CA VAL A 89 3.75 -4.88 10.37
C VAL A 89 5.19 -4.53 10.73
N ASP A 90 5.73 -5.13 11.80
CA ASP A 90 7.05 -4.81 12.32
C ASP A 90 8.16 -5.09 11.31
N GLU A 91 8.00 -6.14 10.51
CA GLU A 91 8.96 -6.50 9.45
C GLU A 91 9.05 -5.46 8.34
N MET A 92 8.07 -4.57 8.23
CA MET A 92 8.09 -3.46 7.27
C MET A 92 8.93 -2.28 7.76
N ILE A 93 9.28 -2.22 9.05
CA ILE A 93 10.18 -1.21 9.61
C ILE A 93 11.61 -1.65 9.33
N THR A 94 12.16 -1.14 8.24
CA THR A 94 13.51 -1.51 7.79
C THR A 94 14.61 -0.65 8.40
N HIS A 95 14.28 0.56 8.82
CA HIS A 95 15.22 1.53 9.38
C HIS A 95 14.61 2.27 10.56
N THR A 96 15.41 2.49 11.59
CA THR A 96 15.07 3.28 12.77
C THR A 96 16.22 4.24 13.05
N MET A 97 15.95 5.53 13.19
CA MET A 97 17.00 6.56 13.37
C MET A 97 16.47 7.77 14.13
N GLY A 98 17.40 8.63 14.58
CA GLY A 98 17.06 9.88 15.25
C GLY A 98 16.62 10.97 14.27
N LEU A 99 16.11 12.09 14.82
CA LEU A 99 15.67 13.23 14.00
C LEU A 99 16.82 13.85 13.20
N GLU A 100 18.03 13.79 13.69
CA GLU A 100 19.25 14.28 13.02
C GLU A 100 19.50 13.57 11.69
N ASP A 101 19.05 12.33 11.53
CA ASP A 101 19.20 11.50 10.33
C ASP A 101 18.01 11.59 9.35
N ILE A 102 17.07 12.52 9.54
CA ILE A 102 15.84 12.57 8.73
C ILE A 102 16.11 12.69 7.23
N ASN A 103 17.13 13.45 6.84
CA ASN A 103 17.49 13.59 5.42
C ASN A 103 17.96 12.26 4.83
N LYS A 104 18.72 11.48 5.59
CA LYS A 104 19.12 10.12 5.21
C LYS A 104 17.92 9.19 5.05
N ALA A 105 16.89 9.35 5.88
CA ALA A 105 15.65 8.58 5.72
C ALA A 105 14.97 8.86 4.38
N PHE A 106 14.96 10.13 3.94
CA PHE A 106 14.44 10.51 2.63
C PHE A 106 15.31 9.97 1.48
N ASP A 107 16.63 10.01 1.62
CA ASP A 107 17.55 9.46 0.61
C ASP A 107 17.31 7.95 0.43
N LEU A 108 17.23 7.18 1.51
CA LEU A 108 16.90 5.75 1.50
C LEU A 108 15.54 5.46 0.84
N MET A 109 14.56 6.34 1.06
CA MET A 109 13.25 6.22 0.43
C MET A 109 13.34 6.45 -1.09
N HIS A 110 14.07 7.48 -1.53
CA HIS A 110 14.27 7.78 -2.96
C HIS A 110 15.06 6.68 -3.68
N GLU A 111 16.03 6.07 -3.01
CA GLU A 111 16.81 4.94 -3.52
C GLU A 111 16.03 3.62 -3.55
N GLY A 112 14.83 3.58 -2.94
CA GLY A 112 14.06 2.34 -2.78
C GLY A 112 14.69 1.34 -1.81
N ALA A 113 15.62 1.80 -0.96
CA ALA A 113 16.34 0.97 0.02
C ALA A 113 15.58 0.81 1.35
N SER A 114 14.50 1.58 1.55
CA SER A 114 13.66 1.51 2.75
C SER A 114 12.21 1.20 2.39
N ILE A 115 11.60 0.26 3.11
CA ILE A 115 10.14 0.06 3.08
C ILE A 115 9.49 1.08 4.01
N ARG A 116 9.99 1.17 5.26
CA ARG A 116 9.56 2.13 6.27
C ARG A 116 10.74 2.56 7.12
N SER A 117 11.00 3.87 7.15
CA SER A 117 11.91 4.48 8.11
C SER A 117 11.11 5.11 9.25
N VAL A 118 11.46 4.78 10.48
CA VAL A 118 10.84 5.34 11.70
C VAL A 118 11.84 6.29 12.34
N ILE A 119 11.38 7.51 12.61
CA ILE A 119 12.19 8.55 13.25
C ILE A 119 11.78 8.69 14.71
N HIS A 120 12.74 8.57 15.62
CA HIS A 120 12.57 8.81 17.04
C HIS A 120 12.99 10.25 17.37
N PHE A 121 12.13 10.95 18.12
CA PHE A 121 12.36 12.35 18.53
C PHE A 121 13.16 12.49 19.83
N GLU A 122 13.16 11.46 20.66
CA GLU A 122 13.93 11.42 21.90
C GLU A 122 14.81 10.20 21.81
N GLY A 123 16.14 10.35 21.73
CA GLY A 123 17.16 9.29 21.68
C GLY A 123 16.67 7.84 21.58
N PRO A 124 17.46 6.82 21.56
CA PRO A 124 16.96 5.47 21.37
C PRO A 124 15.99 5.15 22.50
N LEU A 125 14.70 5.22 22.22
CA LEU A 125 13.66 4.74 23.12
C LEU A 125 13.97 3.27 23.41
N GLN A 126 14.45 3.02 24.63
CA GLN A 126 14.30 1.69 25.19
C GLN A 126 12.78 1.43 25.20
N ILE A 127 12.29 0.67 24.24
CA ILE A 127 10.97 0.09 24.29
C ILE A 127 10.99 -0.82 25.52
N GLN A 128 10.70 -0.27 26.70
CA GLN A 128 10.28 -1.08 27.81
C GLN A 128 8.93 -1.67 27.38
N LEU A 129 9.00 -2.87 26.83
CA LEU A 129 7.85 -3.76 26.73
C LEU A 129 7.15 -3.71 28.08
N ILE A 130 5.99 -3.04 28.10
CA ILE A 130 5.01 -3.20 29.18
C ILE A 130 4.47 -4.63 29.02
N ARG A 131 5.30 -5.60 29.35
CA ARG A 131 4.83 -6.95 29.64
C ARG A 131 4.12 -6.84 30.98
N GLY A 132 2.81 -7.05 30.91
CA GLY A 132 1.87 -6.96 31.99
C GLY A 132 2.39 -7.58 33.29
N ARG A 133 2.22 -6.86 34.36
CA ARG A 133 2.20 -7.45 35.70
C ARG A 133 0.93 -8.29 35.79
N SER A 134 1.11 -9.61 35.65
CA SER A 134 0.17 -10.55 36.23
C SER A 134 0.33 -10.47 37.74
N THR A 135 -0.70 -10.10 38.41
CA THR A 135 -0.99 -10.50 39.80
C THR A 135 -2.41 -11.02 39.83
#